data_67966128021a7fe993a78ca288072d5f
#
_entry.id   67966128021a7fe993a78ca288072d5f
#
_cell.length_a   1.000
_cell.length_b   1.000
_cell.length_c   1.000
_cell.angle_alpha   90.00
_cell.angle_beta   90.00
_cell.angle_gamma   90.00
#
_symmetry.space_group_name_H-M   'P 1'
#
loop_
_entity.id
_entity.type
_entity.pdbx_description
1 polymer ?
#
loop_
_entity_poly.entity_id
_entity_poly.type
_entity_poly.pdbx_seq_one_letter_code
_entity_poly.pdbx_strand_id
1 'polypeptide(L)'
;MLSRLSVRAQSSAAAAAPNTLASAFDLRSSRLTSGLSVSTVDLNQPIAHLAIAFRAGSRHQSATETGFAHRLRNALGGDSRRAKGLTMLWKAGAIGANVHTTADRENIILSMSFPRSHASLGASLLSELAQPSLEAWELEDSLDTIKSDVAHLSTYERVSQLLHEAAFRNGPLGQAPFCGSNNVGSVDYRKIQDYAASRLVASECAVVGVNVDHGELQSFFSERAFIQENKKRKEQASSSYHGHGESRREGCPSGVAVAVAGEAPSLGGEAKTLAAGAVAATIAQKVLSSSSVFYQPYSDSGLLGFFMESSAHGTTTGKIKDSIQKFKTLESKVDETSVKGAKAAAKVAVLNKADNGAELASSLASSVLSPSRDLHSPSDVASLIDGLTVNEVKEVARVVGARLSLGALGSIRHVPYLDEC
;
A
#
# COMPACT_ATOMS: atom_id res chain seq x y z
N MET A 1 6.04 -39.21 59.51
CA MET A 1 5.37 -37.90 59.71
C MET A 1 5.79 -36.98 58.62
N LEU A 2 4.93 -36.79 57.56
CA LEU A 2 5.17 -35.93 56.41
C LEU A 2 4.25 -34.72 56.59
N SER A 3 4.84 -33.55 56.88
CA SER A 3 4.13 -32.29 57.00
C SER A 3 3.91 -31.69 55.58
N ARG A 4 2.66 -31.51 55.24
CA ARG A 4 2.23 -30.85 54.03
C ARG A 4 2.45 -29.33 54.16
N LEU A 5 3.33 -28.76 53.35
CA LEU A 5 3.42 -27.32 53.13
C LEU A 5 2.39 -26.92 52.08
N SER A 6 1.34 -26.19 52.46
CA SER A 6 0.38 -25.56 51.56
C SER A 6 0.96 -24.25 51.09
N VAL A 7 1.30 -24.18 49.79
CA VAL A 7 1.65 -22.93 49.15
C VAL A 7 0.34 -22.21 48.78
N ARG A 8 0.05 -21.12 49.47
CA ARG A 8 -1.01 -20.15 49.09
C ARG A 8 -0.56 -19.37 47.87
N ALA A 9 -1.16 -19.61 46.72
CA ALA A 9 -1.03 -18.75 45.56
C ALA A 9 -1.72 -17.41 45.85
N GLN A 10 -0.95 -16.36 46.03
CA GLN A 10 -1.44 -15.00 46.01
C GLN A 10 -1.62 -14.60 44.53
N SER A 11 -2.86 -14.53 44.08
CA SER A 11 -3.19 -13.86 42.79
C SER A 11 -3.03 -12.37 43.01
N SER A 12 -1.90 -11.79 42.62
CA SER A 12 -1.80 -10.35 42.44
C SER A 12 -2.60 -10.01 41.20
N ALA A 13 -3.74 -9.34 41.35
CA ALA A 13 -4.41 -8.66 40.25
C ALA A 13 -3.41 -7.65 39.72
N ALA A 14 -2.84 -7.94 38.55
CA ALA A 14 -2.08 -6.96 37.78
C ALA A 14 -3.03 -5.82 37.45
N ALA A 15 -2.86 -4.69 38.10
CA ALA A 15 -3.49 -3.44 37.70
C ALA A 15 -3.09 -3.22 36.26
N ALA A 16 -4.11 -3.05 35.38
CA ALA A 16 -3.90 -2.73 33.96
C ALA A 16 -3.01 -1.47 33.91
N ALA A 17 -1.80 -1.62 33.35
CA ALA A 17 -0.93 -0.49 33.12
C ALA A 17 -1.70 0.51 32.22
N PRO A 18 -1.69 1.81 32.53
CA PRO A 18 -2.33 2.79 31.68
C PRO A 18 -1.72 2.69 30.29
N ASN A 19 -2.53 2.86 29.25
CA ASN A 19 -2.16 2.86 27.84
C ASN A 19 -1.01 3.87 27.59
N THR A 20 0.22 3.46 27.80
CA THR A 20 1.42 4.27 27.55
C THR A 20 1.75 4.41 26.08
N LEU A 21 1.10 3.66 25.18
CA LEU A 21 1.29 3.76 23.73
C LEU A 21 0.68 5.02 23.12
N ALA A 22 -0.37 5.59 23.71
CA ALA A 22 -1.02 6.79 23.17
C ALA A 22 -0.17 8.08 23.35
N SER A 23 0.73 8.12 24.32
CA SER A 23 1.61 9.28 24.58
C SER A 23 2.97 9.22 23.88
N ALA A 24 3.32 8.09 23.26
CA ALA A 24 4.63 7.86 22.65
C ALA A 24 4.69 8.18 21.15
N PHE A 25 3.56 8.49 20.49
CA PHE A 25 3.52 8.70 19.05
C PHE A 25 3.58 10.21 18.72
N ASP A 26 4.78 10.80 18.83
CA ASP A 26 5.02 12.19 18.45
C ASP A 26 5.29 12.29 16.94
N LEU A 27 4.23 12.45 16.15
CA LEU A 27 4.32 12.65 14.71
C LEU A 27 4.61 14.13 14.40
N ARG A 28 5.80 14.41 13.91
CA ARG A 28 6.20 15.75 13.46
C ARG A 28 6.23 15.79 11.94
N SER A 29 5.65 16.85 11.37
CA SER A 29 5.64 17.04 9.92
C SER A 29 5.99 18.48 9.59
N SER A 30 6.89 18.68 8.63
CA SER A 30 7.29 19.99 8.12
C SER A 30 7.37 19.97 6.59
N ARG A 31 7.14 21.12 5.97
CA ARG A 31 7.31 21.30 4.54
C ARG A 31 8.45 22.26 4.28
N LEU A 32 9.45 21.81 3.55
CA LEU A 32 10.63 22.60 3.20
C LEU A 32 10.30 23.67 2.14
N THR A 33 11.14 24.69 2.03
CA THR A 33 11.01 25.74 1.01
C THR A 33 11.12 25.21 -0.42
N SER A 34 11.81 24.08 -0.62
CA SER A 34 11.90 23.35 -1.89
C SER A 34 10.57 22.72 -2.33
N GLY A 35 9.61 22.57 -1.42
CA GLY A 35 8.35 21.87 -1.63
C GLY A 35 8.31 20.45 -1.08
N LEU A 36 9.44 19.91 -0.63
CA LEU A 36 9.57 18.58 -0.03
C LEU A 36 8.84 18.51 1.33
N SER A 37 8.12 17.43 1.55
CA SER A 37 7.50 17.13 2.85
C SER A 37 8.41 16.20 3.65
N VAL A 38 8.70 16.55 4.90
CA VAL A 38 9.50 15.74 5.83
C VAL A 38 8.65 15.44 7.06
N SER A 39 8.50 14.17 7.40
CA SER A 39 7.76 13.74 8.59
C SER A 39 8.57 12.74 9.39
N THR A 40 8.44 12.78 10.70
CA THR A 40 9.17 11.85 11.58
C THR A 40 8.32 11.39 12.74
N VAL A 41 8.60 10.16 13.18
CA VAL A 41 8.06 9.57 14.40
C VAL A 41 9.22 8.96 15.17
N ASP A 42 9.38 9.29 16.44
CA ASP A 42 10.39 8.67 17.29
C ASP A 42 9.71 7.74 18.32
N LEU A 43 9.96 6.44 18.18
CA LEU A 43 9.50 5.39 19.09
C LEU A 43 10.64 4.95 20.03
N ASN A 44 11.78 5.64 19.99
CA ASN A 44 12.96 5.35 20.79
C ASN A 44 13.51 3.91 20.64
N GLN A 45 13.41 3.36 19.41
CA GLN A 45 13.93 2.03 19.10
C GLN A 45 15.35 2.11 18.50
N PRO A 46 16.14 1.02 18.59
CA PRO A 46 17.53 1.01 18.12
C PRO A 46 17.69 0.98 16.60
N ILE A 47 16.63 0.59 15.87
CA ILE A 47 16.60 0.55 14.42
C ILE A 47 15.84 1.78 13.91
N ALA A 48 16.48 2.50 13.01
CA ALA A 48 15.88 3.60 12.26
C ALA A 48 15.37 3.09 10.90
N HIS A 49 14.26 3.67 10.44
CA HIS A 49 13.70 3.40 9.13
C HIS A 49 13.48 4.73 8.42
N LEU A 50 13.97 4.83 7.20
CA LEU A 50 13.74 5.96 6.30
C LEU A 50 12.98 5.49 5.08
N ALA A 51 11.99 6.27 4.64
CA ALA A 51 11.28 6.05 3.41
C ALA A 51 11.23 7.34 2.59
N ILE A 52 11.59 7.26 1.32
CA ILE A 52 11.41 8.32 0.33
C ILE A 52 10.34 7.84 -0.64
N ALA A 53 9.22 8.52 -0.68
CA ALA A 53 8.10 8.19 -1.56
C ALA A 53 7.91 9.28 -2.61
N PHE A 54 7.62 8.85 -3.83
CA PHE A 54 7.32 9.71 -4.98
C PHE A 54 5.93 9.39 -5.52
N ARG A 55 5.14 10.40 -5.87
CA ARG A 55 3.88 10.23 -6.61
C ARG A 55 4.17 9.90 -8.08
N ALA A 56 4.68 8.70 -8.31
CA ALA A 56 5.17 8.22 -9.59
C ALA A 56 4.63 6.82 -9.94
N GLY A 57 3.57 6.36 -9.27
CA GLY A 57 2.93 5.09 -9.56
C GLY A 57 2.21 5.06 -10.91
N SER A 58 1.68 3.89 -11.30
CA SER A 58 1.05 3.67 -12.60
C SER A 58 -0.14 4.59 -12.89
N ARG A 59 -0.82 5.07 -11.87
CA ARG A 59 -1.90 6.06 -11.97
C ARG A 59 -1.48 7.34 -12.72
N HIS A 60 -0.21 7.71 -12.62
CA HIS A 60 0.33 8.94 -13.17
C HIS A 60 0.89 8.80 -14.58
N GLN A 61 0.76 7.62 -15.17
CA GLN A 61 1.16 7.33 -16.55
C GLN A 61 0.03 7.73 -17.51
N SER A 62 0.42 8.18 -18.69
CA SER A 62 -0.49 8.28 -19.83
C SER A 62 -0.60 6.91 -20.54
N ALA A 63 -1.53 6.78 -21.48
CA ALA A 63 -1.68 5.55 -22.25
C ALA A 63 -0.40 5.15 -23.04
N THR A 64 0.43 6.13 -23.39
CA THR A 64 1.71 5.91 -24.10
C THR A 64 2.88 5.62 -23.16
N GLU A 65 2.70 5.78 -21.86
CA GLU A 65 3.73 5.62 -20.82
C GLU A 65 3.55 4.34 -20.01
N THR A 66 2.71 3.42 -20.47
CA THR A 66 2.42 2.17 -19.77
C THR A 66 3.71 1.39 -19.45
N GLY A 67 3.92 1.08 -18.17
CA GLY A 67 5.10 0.37 -17.68
C GLY A 67 6.27 1.26 -17.26
N PHE A 68 6.17 2.60 -17.39
CA PHE A 68 7.26 3.49 -16.96
C PHE A 68 7.45 3.51 -15.46
N ALA A 69 6.37 3.43 -14.67
CA ALA A 69 6.46 3.30 -13.21
C ALA A 69 7.23 2.03 -12.79
N HIS A 70 7.00 0.91 -13.48
CA HIS A 70 7.73 -0.34 -13.24
C HIS A 70 9.23 -0.20 -13.53
N ARG A 71 9.58 0.44 -14.66
CA ARG A 71 10.97 0.71 -15.02
C ARG A 71 11.63 1.68 -14.05
N LEU A 72 10.93 2.74 -13.66
CA LEU A 72 11.43 3.69 -12.69
C LEU A 72 11.64 3.04 -11.31
N ARG A 73 10.73 2.16 -10.88
CA ARG A 73 10.91 1.37 -9.65
C ARG A 73 12.21 0.55 -9.69
N ASN A 74 12.50 -0.10 -10.82
CA ASN A 74 13.70 -0.92 -10.96
C ASN A 74 14.98 -0.09 -11.08
N ALA A 75 14.90 1.15 -11.56
CA ALA A 75 16.04 2.06 -11.64
C ALA A 75 16.38 2.71 -10.29
N LEU A 76 15.38 2.88 -9.39
CA LEU A 76 15.63 3.37 -8.03
C LEU A 76 16.44 2.35 -7.24
N GLY A 77 17.47 2.81 -6.54
CA GLY A 77 18.42 1.94 -5.85
C GLY A 77 19.59 1.48 -6.72
N GLY A 78 19.58 1.81 -8.03
CA GLY A 78 20.66 1.57 -8.97
C GLY A 78 21.70 2.71 -9.01
N ASP A 79 22.36 2.87 -10.16
CA ASP A 79 23.36 3.92 -10.38
C ASP A 79 22.72 5.32 -10.30
N SER A 80 23.39 6.23 -9.61
CA SER A 80 23.07 7.65 -9.60
C SER A 80 24.07 8.42 -10.47
N ARG A 81 23.77 9.68 -10.78
CA ARG A 81 24.69 10.55 -11.51
C ARG A 81 26.02 10.79 -10.77
N ARG A 82 26.04 10.59 -9.45
CA ARG A 82 27.20 10.90 -8.59
C ARG A 82 27.92 9.65 -8.11
N ALA A 83 27.24 8.51 -8.02
CA ALA A 83 27.79 7.31 -7.44
C ALA A 83 27.22 6.05 -8.09
N LYS A 84 28.05 5.01 -8.17
CA LYS A 84 27.62 3.69 -8.63
C LYS A 84 26.78 3.00 -7.57
N GLY A 85 25.63 2.43 -7.97
CA GLY A 85 24.68 1.76 -7.08
C GLY A 85 25.34 0.63 -6.30
N LEU A 86 26.18 -0.18 -6.93
CA LEU A 86 26.94 -1.24 -6.25
C LEU A 86 27.78 -0.70 -5.09
N THR A 87 28.46 0.44 -5.28
CA THR A 87 29.25 1.07 -4.22
C THR A 87 28.36 1.56 -3.07
N MET A 88 27.16 2.07 -3.40
CA MET A 88 26.20 2.53 -2.40
C MET A 88 25.61 1.36 -1.62
N LEU A 89 25.29 0.26 -2.30
CA LEU A 89 24.80 -0.97 -1.65
C LEU A 89 25.87 -1.60 -0.75
N TRP A 90 27.14 -1.58 -1.14
CA TRP A 90 28.22 -2.03 -0.26
C TRP A 90 28.35 -1.16 1.00
N LYS A 91 28.25 0.16 0.86
CA LYS A 91 28.26 1.07 2.02
C LYS A 91 27.04 0.82 2.92
N ALA A 92 25.86 0.60 2.33
CA ALA A 92 24.65 0.24 3.06
C ALA A 92 24.85 -1.09 3.81
N GLY A 93 25.37 -2.12 3.14
CA GLY A 93 25.70 -3.40 3.77
C GLY A 93 26.70 -3.29 4.91
N ALA A 94 27.72 -2.41 4.78
CA ALA A 94 28.74 -2.20 5.83
C ALA A 94 28.16 -1.64 7.14
N ILE A 95 27.04 -0.91 7.09
CA ILE A 95 26.31 -0.44 8.28
C ILE A 95 25.14 -1.34 8.66
N GLY A 96 24.99 -2.50 8.03
CA GLY A 96 23.87 -3.41 8.27
C GLY A 96 22.52 -2.88 7.76
N ALA A 97 22.53 -2.00 6.77
CA ALA A 97 21.30 -1.46 6.21
C ALA A 97 20.67 -2.42 5.19
N ASN A 98 19.34 -2.46 5.19
CA ASN A 98 18.52 -3.16 4.20
C ASN A 98 17.74 -2.14 3.37
N VAL A 99 17.92 -2.21 2.06
CA VAL A 99 17.26 -1.31 1.08
C VAL A 99 16.16 -2.06 0.37
N HIS A 100 14.99 -1.46 0.26
CA HIS A 100 13.84 -2.04 -0.40
C HIS A 100 13.10 -1.00 -1.25
N THR A 101 12.68 -1.38 -2.46
CA THR A 101 11.90 -0.52 -3.34
C THR A 101 10.56 -1.18 -3.64
N THR A 102 9.48 -0.46 -3.39
CA THR A 102 8.12 -0.88 -3.71
C THR A 102 7.45 0.10 -4.65
N ALA A 103 6.52 -0.37 -5.45
CA ALA A 103 5.65 0.49 -6.24
C ALA A 103 4.21 0.01 -6.12
N ASP A 104 3.32 0.94 -5.90
CA ASP A 104 1.88 0.74 -6.00
C ASP A 104 1.31 1.56 -7.18
N ARG A 105 -0.01 1.68 -7.24
CA ARG A 105 -0.66 2.46 -8.30
C ARG A 105 -0.45 3.96 -8.17
N GLU A 106 -0.23 4.47 -6.98
CA GLU A 106 -0.08 5.91 -6.71
C GLU A 106 1.37 6.32 -6.49
N ASN A 107 2.15 5.50 -5.75
CA ASN A 107 3.47 5.87 -5.27
C ASN A 107 4.54 4.85 -5.65
N ILE A 108 5.78 5.31 -5.72
CA ILE A 108 6.98 4.48 -5.67
C ILE A 108 7.71 4.87 -4.39
N ILE A 109 8.06 3.88 -3.57
CA ILE A 109 8.67 4.07 -2.26
C ILE A 109 10.00 3.34 -2.21
N LEU A 110 11.06 4.08 -1.95
CA LEU A 110 12.38 3.56 -1.63
C LEU A 110 12.57 3.68 -0.13
N SER A 111 12.78 2.56 0.55
CA SER A 111 12.93 2.49 2.00
C SER A 111 14.26 1.86 2.40
N MET A 112 14.77 2.25 3.55
CA MET A 112 15.99 1.71 4.14
C MET A 112 15.82 1.56 5.65
N SER A 113 16.24 0.42 6.18
CA SER A 113 16.31 0.15 7.62
C SER A 113 17.76 -0.01 8.03
N PHE A 114 18.18 0.64 9.12
CA PHE A 114 19.57 0.64 9.58
C PHE A 114 19.66 0.96 11.07
N PRO A 115 20.79 0.70 11.75
CA PRO A 115 20.98 1.10 13.15
C PRO A 115 20.90 2.62 13.33
N ARG A 116 20.15 3.09 14.34
CA ARG A 116 19.89 4.51 14.63
C ARG A 116 21.18 5.37 14.69
N SER A 117 22.29 4.79 15.16
CA SER A 117 23.60 5.48 15.23
C SER A 117 24.14 5.96 13.89
N HIS A 118 23.61 5.43 12.78
CA HIS A 118 24.04 5.77 11.40
C HIS A 118 23.01 6.63 10.65
N ALA A 119 22.12 7.37 11.35
CA ALA A 119 21.04 8.12 10.73
C ALA A 119 21.49 9.09 9.64
N SER A 120 22.52 9.87 9.85
CA SER A 120 23.07 10.83 8.86
C SER A 120 23.63 10.11 7.63
N LEU A 121 24.35 8.99 7.81
CA LEU A 121 24.86 8.19 6.69
C LEU A 121 23.73 7.50 5.94
N GLY A 122 22.73 6.95 6.66
CA GLY A 122 21.54 6.35 6.07
C GLY A 122 20.76 7.34 5.20
N ALA A 123 20.53 8.56 5.70
CA ALA A 123 19.90 9.64 4.93
C ALA A 123 20.71 10.00 3.67
N SER A 124 22.05 10.07 3.78
CA SER A 124 22.91 10.35 2.64
C SER A 124 22.85 9.25 1.57
N LEU A 125 22.93 7.98 1.98
CA LEU A 125 22.85 6.84 1.06
C LEU A 125 21.50 6.76 0.38
N LEU A 126 20.40 6.87 1.15
CA LEU A 126 19.07 6.79 0.60
C LEU A 126 18.76 7.94 -0.37
N SER A 127 19.24 9.16 -0.07
CA SER A 127 19.06 10.31 -0.95
C SER A 127 19.78 10.16 -2.29
N GLU A 128 20.94 9.49 -2.34
CA GLU A 128 21.63 9.19 -3.59
C GLU A 128 20.94 8.06 -4.38
N LEU A 129 20.52 6.98 -3.71
CA LEU A 129 19.80 5.86 -4.33
C LEU A 129 18.43 6.27 -4.89
N ALA A 130 17.85 7.37 -4.40
CA ALA A 130 16.59 7.93 -4.89
C ALA A 130 16.74 8.81 -6.15
N GLN A 131 17.96 8.99 -6.67
CA GLN A 131 18.25 9.82 -7.83
C GLN A 131 18.88 8.99 -8.97
N PRO A 132 18.10 8.11 -9.65
CA PRO A 132 18.65 7.24 -10.68
C PRO A 132 19.23 8.04 -11.85
N SER A 133 20.31 7.56 -12.45
CA SER A 133 20.94 8.18 -13.63
C SER A 133 20.09 8.03 -14.88
N LEU A 134 19.37 6.91 -15.04
CA LEU A 134 18.49 6.57 -16.16
C LEU A 134 19.21 6.63 -17.53
N GLU A 135 20.47 6.19 -17.56
CA GLU A 135 21.21 6.07 -18.80
C GLU A 135 20.61 4.97 -19.70
N ALA A 136 20.71 5.13 -21.01
CA ALA A 136 20.10 4.21 -21.96
C ALA A 136 20.57 2.76 -21.76
N TRP A 137 21.86 2.55 -21.53
CA TRP A 137 22.45 1.23 -21.30
C TRP A 137 21.95 0.58 -19.99
N GLU A 138 21.73 1.35 -18.91
CA GLU A 138 21.17 0.85 -17.66
C GLU A 138 19.73 0.37 -17.84
N LEU A 139 18.93 1.12 -18.60
CA LEU A 139 17.56 0.74 -18.91
C LEU A 139 17.51 -0.50 -19.81
N GLU A 140 18.49 -0.70 -20.69
CA GLU A 140 18.64 -1.92 -21.49
C GLU A 140 19.03 -3.12 -20.60
N ASP A 141 20.01 -2.98 -19.75
CA ASP A 141 20.45 -4.02 -18.82
C ASP A 141 19.34 -4.46 -17.86
N SER A 142 18.42 -3.55 -17.51
CA SER A 142 17.27 -3.85 -16.65
C SER A 142 16.18 -4.68 -17.33
N LEU A 143 16.20 -4.89 -18.65
CA LEU A 143 15.13 -5.56 -19.39
C LEU A 143 14.89 -7.00 -18.93
N ASP A 144 15.94 -7.74 -18.61
CA ASP A 144 15.80 -9.13 -18.16
C ASP A 144 15.21 -9.22 -16.75
N THR A 145 15.54 -8.26 -15.89
CA THR A 145 14.89 -8.11 -14.58
C THR A 145 13.40 -7.82 -14.74
N ILE A 146 13.03 -6.89 -15.63
CA ILE A 146 11.62 -6.56 -15.90
C ILE A 146 10.85 -7.76 -16.49
N LYS A 147 11.48 -8.51 -17.41
CA LYS A 147 10.88 -9.76 -17.94
C LYS A 147 10.67 -10.78 -16.82
N SER A 148 11.64 -10.94 -15.95
CA SER A 148 11.57 -11.82 -14.78
C SER A 148 10.45 -11.40 -13.84
N ASP A 149 10.34 -10.11 -13.49
CA ASP A 149 9.27 -9.58 -12.66
C ASP A 149 7.89 -9.90 -13.23
N VAL A 150 7.69 -9.64 -14.53
CA VAL A 150 6.41 -9.91 -15.22
C VAL A 150 6.09 -11.41 -15.28
N ALA A 151 7.12 -12.25 -15.46
CA ALA A 151 6.94 -13.71 -15.50
C ALA A 151 6.53 -14.29 -14.13
N HIS A 152 7.06 -13.70 -13.05
CA HIS A 152 6.84 -14.16 -11.67
C HIS A 152 5.69 -13.46 -10.94
N LEU A 153 4.90 -12.62 -11.64
CA LEU A 153 3.68 -12.03 -11.05
C LEU A 153 2.78 -13.11 -10.47
N SER A 154 2.39 -12.92 -9.23
CA SER A 154 1.46 -13.81 -8.53
C SER A 154 0.08 -13.84 -9.21
N THR A 155 -0.67 -14.89 -8.98
CA THR A 155 -2.05 -15.00 -9.46
C THR A 155 -2.90 -13.83 -8.95
N TYR A 156 -2.70 -13.44 -7.68
CA TYR A 156 -3.38 -12.29 -7.07
C TYR A 156 -3.10 -10.99 -7.82
N GLU A 157 -1.85 -10.67 -8.13
CA GLU A 157 -1.48 -9.44 -8.84
C GLU A 157 -2.10 -9.39 -10.24
N ARG A 158 -2.08 -10.52 -10.96
CA ARG A 158 -2.70 -10.63 -12.29
C ARG A 158 -4.22 -10.43 -12.24
N VAL A 159 -4.91 -11.06 -11.29
CA VAL A 159 -6.37 -10.93 -11.13
C VAL A 159 -6.75 -9.56 -10.59
N SER A 160 -5.95 -9.01 -9.67
CA SER A 160 -6.12 -7.63 -9.18
C SER A 160 -6.02 -6.61 -10.32
N GLN A 161 -5.13 -6.84 -11.32
CA GLN A 161 -5.07 -5.98 -12.49
C GLN A 161 -6.36 -6.05 -13.30
N LEU A 162 -6.88 -7.24 -13.58
CA LEU A 162 -8.14 -7.42 -14.30
C LEU A 162 -9.32 -6.77 -13.54
N LEU A 163 -9.33 -6.88 -12.22
CA LEU A 163 -10.34 -6.23 -11.39
C LEU A 163 -10.27 -4.70 -11.53
N HIS A 164 -9.07 -4.09 -11.51
CA HIS A 164 -8.93 -2.64 -11.66
C HIS A 164 -9.31 -2.17 -13.07
N GLU A 165 -8.99 -2.93 -14.10
CA GLU A 165 -9.46 -2.68 -15.47
C GLU A 165 -10.99 -2.70 -15.55
N ALA A 166 -11.64 -3.65 -14.87
CA ALA A 166 -13.09 -3.74 -14.80
C ALA A 166 -13.71 -2.58 -14.00
N ALA A 167 -13.11 -2.23 -12.85
CA ALA A 167 -13.61 -1.23 -11.91
C ALA A 167 -13.45 0.21 -12.42
N PHE A 168 -12.29 0.54 -12.98
CA PHE A 168 -11.91 1.90 -13.38
C PHE A 168 -11.79 2.08 -14.89
N ARG A 169 -11.97 1.01 -15.68
CA ARG A 169 -11.87 1.04 -17.16
C ARG A 169 -10.54 1.65 -17.60
N ASN A 170 -10.59 2.63 -18.50
CA ASN A 170 -9.41 3.36 -19.00
C ASN A 170 -8.99 4.52 -18.07
N GLY A 171 -9.56 4.63 -16.88
CA GLY A 171 -9.20 5.63 -15.89
C GLY A 171 -7.80 5.41 -15.31
N PRO A 172 -7.25 6.42 -14.62
CA PRO A 172 -5.90 6.37 -14.08
C PRO A 172 -5.63 5.15 -13.17
N LEU A 173 -6.56 4.76 -12.32
CA LEU A 173 -6.43 3.58 -11.45
C LEU A 173 -6.60 2.24 -12.21
N GLY A 174 -7.10 2.25 -13.43
CA GLY A 174 -7.14 1.08 -14.31
C GLY A 174 -5.79 0.73 -14.93
N GLN A 175 -4.82 1.67 -14.95
CA GLN A 175 -3.48 1.46 -15.50
C GLN A 175 -2.70 0.39 -14.73
N ALA A 176 -2.00 -0.48 -15.48
CA ALA A 176 -1.21 -1.55 -14.87
C ALA A 176 0.02 -1.01 -14.14
N PRO A 177 0.30 -1.50 -12.91
CA PRO A 177 1.55 -1.16 -12.20
C PRO A 177 2.78 -1.84 -12.82
N PHE A 178 2.58 -2.92 -13.56
CA PHE A 178 3.64 -3.67 -14.23
C PHE A 178 3.62 -3.44 -15.74
N CYS A 179 4.80 -3.57 -16.34
CA CYS A 179 4.94 -3.51 -17.78
C CYS A 179 4.19 -4.69 -18.43
N GLY A 180 3.40 -4.43 -19.45
CA GLY A 180 2.77 -5.51 -20.22
C GLY A 180 3.82 -6.33 -20.97
N SER A 181 3.62 -7.66 -21.08
CA SER A 181 4.55 -8.56 -21.78
C SER A 181 4.93 -8.11 -23.19
N ASN A 182 4.00 -7.47 -23.89
CA ASN A 182 4.22 -6.93 -25.25
C ASN A 182 5.07 -5.65 -25.27
N ASN A 183 5.16 -4.93 -24.16
CA ASN A 183 5.83 -3.64 -24.06
C ASN A 183 7.22 -3.73 -23.41
N VAL A 184 7.62 -4.89 -22.91
CA VAL A 184 8.90 -5.06 -22.24
C VAL A 184 10.09 -4.72 -23.14
N GLY A 185 10.05 -5.12 -24.42
CA GLY A 185 11.12 -4.87 -25.39
C GLY A 185 11.08 -3.48 -26.04
N SER A 186 9.99 -2.73 -25.89
CA SER A 186 9.84 -1.40 -26.48
C SER A 186 10.19 -0.31 -25.48
N VAL A 187 11.40 0.25 -25.56
CA VAL A 187 11.90 1.25 -24.63
C VAL A 187 12.12 2.57 -25.34
N ASP A 188 11.34 3.58 -24.96
CA ASP A 188 11.62 4.97 -25.34
C ASP A 188 12.34 5.65 -24.15
N TYR A 189 13.66 5.65 -24.20
CA TYR A 189 14.51 6.16 -23.11
C TYR A 189 14.22 7.61 -22.78
N ARG A 190 13.99 8.45 -23.78
CA ARG A 190 13.69 9.89 -23.60
C ARG A 190 12.40 10.08 -22.82
N LYS A 191 11.36 9.36 -23.19
CA LYS A 191 10.07 9.46 -22.49
C LYS A 191 10.16 8.96 -21.05
N ILE A 192 10.96 7.92 -20.78
CA ILE A 192 11.19 7.45 -19.40
C ILE A 192 11.92 8.52 -18.59
N GLN A 193 12.96 9.14 -19.17
CA GLN A 193 13.68 10.26 -18.55
C GLN A 193 12.75 11.46 -18.29
N ASP A 194 11.89 11.82 -19.26
CA ASP A 194 10.90 12.90 -19.13
C ASP A 194 9.87 12.58 -18.03
N TYR A 195 9.38 11.33 -17.99
CA TYR A 195 8.49 10.86 -16.92
C TYR A 195 9.16 10.99 -15.55
N ALA A 196 10.38 10.48 -15.39
CA ALA A 196 11.15 10.58 -14.16
C ALA A 196 11.41 12.04 -13.76
N ALA A 197 11.89 12.88 -14.69
CA ALA A 197 12.12 14.31 -14.44
C ALA A 197 10.83 15.03 -14.01
N SER A 198 9.70 14.57 -14.50
CA SER A 198 8.40 15.14 -14.16
C SER A 198 7.86 14.69 -12.79
N ARG A 199 8.30 13.56 -12.26
CA ARG A 199 7.78 12.91 -11.04
C ARG A 199 8.77 12.92 -9.88
N LEU A 200 10.07 12.82 -10.14
CA LEU A 200 11.11 12.89 -9.13
C LEU A 200 11.44 14.35 -8.77
N VAL A 201 10.43 15.09 -8.30
CA VAL A 201 10.53 16.50 -7.90
C VAL A 201 10.06 16.70 -6.46
N ALA A 202 10.55 17.74 -5.82
CA ALA A 202 10.33 17.98 -4.38
C ALA A 202 8.85 18.05 -3.98
N SER A 203 7.99 18.65 -4.82
CA SER A 203 6.55 18.75 -4.53
C SER A 203 5.78 17.45 -4.62
N GLU A 204 6.32 16.46 -5.36
CA GLU A 204 5.75 15.12 -5.55
C GLU A 204 6.44 14.07 -4.65
N CYS A 205 7.28 14.52 -3.70
CA CYS A 205 8.10 13.69 -2.84
C CYS A 205 7.77 13.89 -1.36
N ALA A 206 7.83 12.81 -0.59
CA ALA A 206 7.80 12.83 0.86
C ALA A 206 8.94 11.99 1.43
N VAL A 207 9.58 12.50 2.47
CA VAL A 207 10.58 11.77 3.26
C VAL A 207 10.00 11.51 4.64
N VAL A 208 10.01 10.25 5.05
CA VAL A 208 9.53 9.85 6.37
C VAL A 208 10.62 9.12 7.13
N GLY A 209 10.89 9.56 8.35
CA GLY A 209 11.82 8.92 9.28
C GLY A 209 11.08 8.33 10.48
N VAL A 210 11.36 7.07 10.80
CA VAL A 210 10.96 6.44 12.05
C VAL A 210 12.22 6.19 12.88
N ASN A 211 12.21 6.61 14.14
CA ASN A 211 13.36 6.57 15.05
C ASN A 211 14.54 7.44 14.58
N VAL A 212 14.25 8.56 13.92
CA VAL A 212 15.23 9.56 13.49
C VAL A 212 14.81 10.92 14.03
N ASP A 213 15.78 11.74 14.45
CA ASP A 213 15.50 13.10 14.93
C ASP A 213 14.95 13.98 13.79
N HIS A 214 13.86 14.70 14.09
CA HIS A 214 13.20 15.56 13.10
C HIS A 214 14.08 16.73 12.64
N GLY A 215 14.76 17.38 13.57
CA GLY A 215 15.62 18.53 13.27
C GLY A 215 16.81 18.14 12.41
N GLU A 216 17.46 17.01 12.73
CA GLU A 216 18.57 16.48 11.92
C GLU A 216 18.12 16.15 10.50
N LEU A 217 17.00 15.45 10.35
CA LEU A 217 16.48 15.08 9.04
C LEU A 217 16.03 16.29 8.22
N GLN A 218 15.37 17.26 8.87
CA GLN A 218 14.94 18.51 8.24
C GLN A 218 16.16 19.34 7.78
N SER A 219 17.16 19.51 8.60
CA SER A 219 18.39 20.24 8.25
C SER A 219 19.11 19.57 7.10
N PHE A 220 19.25 18.22 7.14
CA PHE A 220 19.89 17.46 6.08
C PHE A 220 19.26 17.72 4.70
N PHE A 221 17.94 17.65 4.59
CA PHE A 221 17.23 17.84 3.33
C PHE A 221 16.99 19.31 2.95
N SER A 222 17.15 20.27 3.88
CA SER A 222 17.11 21.68 3.56
C SER A 222 18.45 22.21 3.04
N GLU A 223 19.58 21.68 3.51
CA GLU A 223 20.92 22.10 3.11
C GLU A 223 21.39 21.46 1.80
N ARG A 224 20.83 20.31 1.46
CA ARG A 224 21.23 19.56 0.25
C ARG A 224 20.13 19.59 -0.81
N ALA A 225 20.46 20.09 -1.99
CA ALA A 225 19.62 19.94 -3.18
C ALA A 225 19.55 18.44 -3.53
N PHE A 226 18.58 17.75 -2.93
CA PHE A 226 18.37 16.32 -3.08
C PHE A 226 17.71 16.00 -4.43
N ILE A 227 16.65 16.73 -4.79
CA ILE A 227 15.92 16.60 -6.06
C ILE A 227 15.56 17.98 -6.59
N GLN A 228 15.09 18.04 -7.84
CA GLN A 228 14.70 19.29 -8.45
C GLN A 228 13.60 19.99 -7.64
N GLU A 229 13.84 21.25 -7.32
CA GLU A 229 12.86 22.06 -6.61
C GLU A 229 11.61 22.29 -7.46
N ASN A 230 10.45 22.09 -6.86
CA ASN A 230 9.17 22.46 -7.44
C ASN A 230 8.18 22.73 -6.29
N LYS A 231 7.61 23.94 -6.29
CA LYS A 231 6.69 24.36 -5.23
C LYS A 231 5.25 23.93 -5.49
N LYS A 232 4.90 23.65 -6.73
CA LYS A 232 3.52 23.26 -7.11
C LYS A 232 3.44 21.77 -7.35
N ARG A 233 2.49 21.14 -6.67
CA ARG A 233 2.09 19.75 -6.95
C ARG A 233 1.37 19.69 -8.29
N LYS A 234 1.61 18.64 -9.08
CA LYS A 234 0.84 18.41 -10.31
C LYS A 234 -0.59 18.02 -9.97
N GLU A 235 -1.52 18.49 -10.78
CA GLU A 235 -2.89 18.02 -10.71
C GLU A 235 -2.94 16.51 -10.98
N GLN A 236 -3.75 15.82 -10.22
CA GLN A 236 -3.96 14.40 -10.35
C GLN A 236 -5.27 14.17 -11.11
N ALA A 237 -5.21 13.37 -12.17
CA ALA A 237 -6.42 12.97 -12.86
C ALA A 237 -7.33 12.18 -11.90
N SER A 238 -8.59 12.56 -11.83
CA SER A 238 -9.59 11.90 -11.00
C SER A 238 -9.93 10.52 -11.56
N SER A 239 -10.08 9.55 -10.66
CA SER A 239 -10.54 8.20 -11.00
C SER A 239 -11.94 7.99 -10.43
N SER A 240 -12.89 7.66 -11.29
CA SER A 240 -14.25 7.30 -10.89
C SER A 240 -14.44 5.79 -10.94
N TYR A 241 -15.06 5.24 -9.92
CA TYR A 241 -15.50 3.86 -9.90
C TYR A 241 -16.74 3.70 -10.79
N HIS A 242 -16.72 2.77 -11.74
CA HIS A 242 -17.83 2.55 -12.66
C HIS A 242 -18.78 1.44 -12.20
N GLY A 243 -18.26 0.38 -11.60
CA GLY A 243 -19.04 -0.79 -11.21
C GLY A 243 -19.59 -1.61 -12.38
N HIS A 244 -20.13 -2.78 -12.07
CA HIS A 244 -20.71 -3.73 -13.04
C HIS A 244 -19.81 -4.13 -14.20
N GLY A 245 -18.52 -3.84 -14.10
CA GLY A 245 -17.50 -4.23 -15.08
C GLY A 245 -16.99 -5.63 -14.81
N GLU A 246 -16.67 -6.36 -15.89
CA GLU A 246 -16.02 -7.67 -15.80
C GLU A 246 -14.83 -7.70 -16.75
N SER A 247 -13.66 -8.13 -16.27
CA SER A 247 -12.48 -8.40 -17.08
C SER A 247 -12.08 -9.85 -16.87
N ARG A 248 -12.12 -10.63 -17.95
CA ARG A 248 -11.90 -12.08 -17.95
C ARG A 248 -10.79 -12.44 -18.89
N ARG A 249 -9.83 -13.23 -18.44
CA ARG A 249 -8.71 -13.70 -19.26
C ARG A 249 -8.51 -15.20 -19.09
N GLU A 250 -8.50 -15.92 -20.18
CA GLU A 250 -8.11 -17.33 -20.18
C GLU A 250 -6.63 -17.47 -19.78
N GLY A 251 -6.34 -18.50 -18.97
CA GLY A 251 -5.02 -18.78 -18.43
C GLY A 251 -4.84 -20.26 -18.20
N CYS A 252 -4.21 -20.64 -17.08
CA CYS A 252 -3.96 -22.04 -16.74
C CYS A 252 -5.27 -22.84 -16.70
N PRO A 253 -5.43 -23.92 -17.49
CA PRO A 253 -6.70 -24.64 -17.58
C PRO A 253 -7.07 -25.43 -16.31
N SER A 254 -6.14 -25.63 -15.39
CA SER A 254 -6.34 -26.42 -14.17
C SER A 254 -6.83 -25.61 -12.96
N GLY A 255 -6.86 -24.27 -13.07
CA GLY A 255 -7.25 -23.39 -11.97
C GLY A 255 -8.09 -22.22 -12.43
N VAL A 256 -8.80 -21.64 -11.50
CA VAL A 256 -9.52 -20.37 -11.65
C VAL A 256 -9.25 -19.49 -10.46
N ALA A 257 -8.95 -18.24 -10.72
CA ALA A 257 -8.79 -17.20 -9.72
C ALA A 257 -9.73 -16.05 -10.02
N VAL A 258 -10.41 -15.56 -9.00
CA VAL A 258 -11.43 -14.51 -9.10
C VAL A 258 -11.19 -13.48 -8.03
N ALA A 259 -11.26 -12.21 -8.40
CA ALA A 259 -11.38 -11.10 -7.47
C ALA A 259 -12.67 -10.33 -7.76
N VAL A 260 -13.42 -10.03 -6.71
CA VAL A 260 -14.64 -9.23 -6.79
C VAL A 260 -14.53 -8.10 -5.79
N ALA A 261 -14.85 -6.89 -6.21
CA ALA A 261 -14.83 -5.73 -5.32
C ALA A 261 -15.94 -4.75 -5.65
N GLY A 262 -16.31 -3.97 -4.64
CA GLY A 262 -17.17 -2.80 -4.76
C GLY A 262 -16.44 -1.52 -4.38
N GLU A 263 -17.10 -0.40 -4.61
CA GLU A 263 -16.59 0.93 -4.26
C GLU A 263 -16.49 1.06 -2.72
N ALA A 264 -15.36 1.55 -2.26
CA ALA A 264 -15.07 1.69 -0.84
C ALA A 264 -14.54 3.10 -0.52
N PRO A 265 -14.51 3.50 0.77
CA PRO A 265 -13.97 4.78 1.18
C PRO A 265 -12.53 5.01 0.71
N SER A 266 -12.23 6.25 0.30
CA SER A 266 -10.92 6.70 -0.18
C SER A 266 -10.10 7.38 0.92
N LEU A 267 -8.79 7.51 0.69
CA LEU A 267 -7.89 8.27 1.58
C LEU A 267 -8.19 9.77 1.61
N GLY A 268 -8.82 10.31 0.55
CA GLY A 268 -9.23 11.71 0.49
C GLY A 268 -10.57 12.00 1.18
N GLY A 269 -11.27 10.98 1.65
CA GLY A 269 -12.50 11.10 2.42
C GLY A 269 -12.27 11.36 3.91
N GLU A 270 -13.35 11.35 4.67
CA GLU A 270 -13.28 11.50 6.13
C GLU A 270 -12.56 10.29 6.77
N ALA A 271 -11.67 10.55 7.72
CA ALA A 271 -10.93 9.50 8.43
C ALA A 271 -11.86 8.48 9.12
N LYS A 272 -13.04 8.92 9.55
CA LYS A 272 -14.05 8.06 10.16
C LYS A 272 -14.65 7.06 9.17
N THR A 273 -14.92 7.48 7.94
CA THR A 273 -15.41 6.57 6.87
C THR A 273 -14.34 5.59 6.43
N LEU A 274 -13.07 6.02 6.39
CA LEU A 274 -11.93 5.16 6.14
C LEU A 274 -11.82 4.05 7.20
N ALA A 275 -11.93 4.43 8.48
CA ALA A 275 -11.95 3.48 9.60
C ALA A 275 -13.14 2.51 9.52
N ALA A 276 -14.33 2.99 9.11
CA ALA A 276 -15.49 2.14 8.88
C ALA A 276 -15.26 1.13 7.75
N GLY A 277 -14.53 1.52 6.68
CA GLY A 277 -14.09 0.63 5.61
C GLY A 277 -13.20 -0.52 6.13
N ALA A 278 -12.24 -0.23 7.00
CA ALA A 278 -11.39 -1.24 7.62
C ALA A 278 -12.19 -2.22 8.51
N VAL A 279 -13.18 -1.72 9.26
CA VAL A 279 -14.08 -2.57 10.07
C VAL A 279 -14.98 -3.42 9.17
N ALA A 280 -15.53 -2.86 8.10
CA ALA A 280 -16.33 -3.60 7.12
C ALA A 280 -15.52 -4.72 6.45
N ALA A 281 -14.24 -4.47 6.10
CA ALA A 281 -13.32 -5.49 5.59
C ALA A 281 -13.13 -6.65 6.58
N THR A 282 -13.00 -6.33 7.86
CA THR A 282 -12.86 -7.35 8.92
C THR A 282 -14.12 -8.21 9.06
N ILE A 283 -15.31 -7.61 8.91
CA ILE A 283 -16.58 -8.35 8.91
C ILE A 283 -16.66 -9.23 7.66
N ALA A 284 -16.33 -8.68 6.49
CA ALA A 284 -16.30 -9.43 5.24
C ALA A 284 -15.38 -10.66 5.32
N GLN A 285 -14.19 -10.53 5.94
CA GLN A 285 -13.27 -11.65 6.13
C GLN A 285 -13.86 -12.78 6.99
N LYS A 286 -14.68 -12.45 7.99
CA LYS A 286 -15.39 -13.45 8.81
C LYS A 286 -16.49 -14.14 8.02
N VAL A 287 -17.23 -13.38 7.22
CA VAL A 287 -18.33 -13.90 6.38
C VAL A 287 -17.80 -14.78 5.25
N LEU A 288 -16.65 -14.39 4.67
CA LEU A 288 -15.99 -15.06 3.55
C LEU A 288 -14.75 -15.85 4.03
N SER A 289 -14.93 -16.76 4.95
CA SER A 289 -13.83 -17.50 5.59
C SER A 289 -12.92 -18.29 4.64
N SER A 290 -13.42 -18.63 3.43
CA SER A 290 -12.67 -19.36 2.38
C SER A 290 -11.99 -18.45 1.36
N SER A 291 -12.08 -17.13 1.51
CA SER A 291 -11.53 -16.14 0.58
C SER A 291 -10.67 -15.13 1.33
N SER A 292 -9.71 -14.54 0.65
CA SER A 292 -8.89 -13.45 1.21
C SER A 292 -9.57 -12.12 0.91
N VAL A 293 -9.95 -11.38 1.94
CA VAL A 293 -10.53 -10.03 1.80
C VAL A 293 -9.42 -9.00 1.75
N PHE A 294 -9.56 -8.02 0.88
CA PHE A 294 -8.66 -6.88 0.78
C PHE A 294 -9.43 -5.57 0.82
N TYR A 295 -8.80 -4.54 1.37
CA TYR A 295 -9.25 -3.17 1.34
C TYR A 295 -8.10 -2.29 0.84
N GLN A 296 -8.30 -1.63 -0.30
CA GLN A 296 -7.31 -0.78 -0.97
C GLN A 296 -7.89 0.62 -1.13
N PRO A 297 -7.68 1.51 -0.16
CA PRO A 297 -8.06 2.91 -0.30
C PRO A 297 -7.01 3.64 -1.16
N TYR A 298 -7.48 4.38 -2.17
CA TYR A 298 -6.69 5.29 -3.00
C TYR A 298 -7.02 6.74 -2.63
N SER A 299 -6.31 7.68 -3.22
CA SER A 299 -6.46 9.10 -2.89
C SER A 299 -7.86 9.66 -3.14
N ASP A 300 -8.58 9.20 -4.17
CA ASP A 300 -9.92 9.70 -4.56
C ASP A 300 -10.97 8.60 -4.69
N SER A 301 -10.60 7.34 -4.62
CA SER A 301 -11.47 6.18 -4.68
C SER A 301 -10.96 5.07 -3.77
N GLY A 302 -11.70 3.99 -3.60
CA GLY A 302 -11.25 2.81 -2.87
C GLY A 302 -11.93 1.56 -3.37
N LEU A 303 -11.32 0.42 -3.12
CA LEU A 303 -11.86 -0.90 -3.40
C LEU A 303 -11.86 -1.74 -2.12
N LEU A 304 -13.02 -2.30 -1.80
CA LEU A 304 -13.15 -3.39 -0.82
C LEU A 304 -13.68 -4.61 -1.56
N GLY A 305 -12.96 -5.70 -1.42
CA GLY A 305 -13.31 -6.90 -2.15
C GLY A 305 -12.70 -8.16 -1.57
N PHE A 306 -12.90 -9.25 -2.26
CA PHE A 306 -12.31 -10.54 -1.92
C PHE A 306 -11.64 -11.18 -3.12
N PHE A 307 -10.63 -11.98 -2.84
CA PHE A 307 -9.92 -12.83 -3.77
C PHE A 307 -10.11 -14.28 -3.37
N MET A 308 -10.37 -15.13 -4.34
CA MET A 308 -10.39 -16.58 -4.16
C MET A 308 -9.73 -17.30 -5.32
N GLU A 309 -9.06 -18.38 -4.99
CA GLU A 309 -8.44 -19.29 -5.94
C GLU A 309 -8.97 -20.70 -5.71
N SER A 310 -9.27 -21.40 -6.78
CA SER A 310 -9.80 -22.77 -6.72
C SER A 310 -9.33 -23.58 -7.92
N SER A 311 -9.19 -24.89 -7.74
CA SER A 311 -9.06 -25.80 -8.87
C SER A 311 -10.33 -25.80 -9.71
N ALA A 312 -10.19 -25.92 -11.04
CA ALA A 312 -11.31 -25.89 -11.98
C ALA A 312 -12.11 -27.22 -11.93
N HIS A 313 -13.06 -27.31 -11.01
CA HIS A 313 -13.97 -28.43 -10.85
C HIS A 313 -15.43 -27.97 -10.84
N GLY A 314 -16.37 -28.90 -11.05
CA GLY A 314 -17.80 -28.58 -11.19
C GLY A 314 -18.44 -27.84 -9.99
N THR A 315 -17.85 -27.94 -8.79
CA THR A 315 -18.34 -27.24 -7.59
C THR A 315 -17.86 -25.80 -7.47
N THR A 316 -16.91 -25.37 -8.30
CA THR A 316 -16.24 -24.06 -8.20
C THR A 316 -17.20 -22.92 -8.51
N THR A 317 -18.03 -23.05 -9.54
CA THR A 317 -19.09 -22.06 -9.89
C THR A 317 -20.00 -21.78 -8.72
N GLY A 318 -20.47 -22.83 -8.02
CA GLY A 318 -21.33 -22.67 -6.85
C GLY A 318 -20.66 -21.95 -5.70
N LYS A 319 -19.38 -22.22 -5.42
CA LYS A 319 -18.61 -21.54 -4.38
C LYS A 319 -18.41 -20.06 -4.69
N ILE A 320 -18.07 -19.73 -5.95
CA ILE A 320 -17.91 -18.34 -6.39
C ILE A 320 -19.23 -17.61 -6.25
N LYS A 321 -20.35 -18.18 -6.72
CA LYS A 321 -21.69 -17.60 -6.64
C LYS A 321 -22.12 -17.34 -5.19
N ASP A 322 -21.93 -18.31 -4.30
CA ASP A 322 -22.20 -18.19 -2.88
C ASP A 322 -21.37 -17.07 -2.23
N SER A 323 -20.09 -16.96 -2.56
CA SER A 323 -19.22 -15.89 -2.06
C SER A 323 -19.67 -14.50 -2.55
N ILE A 324 -20.05 -14.37 -3.83
CA ILE A 324 -20.59 -13.11 -4.38
C ILE A 324 -21.88 -12.73 -3.69
N GLN A 325 -22.81 -13.68 -3.50
CA GLN A 325 -24.08 -13.42 -2.81
C GLN A 325 -23.88 -12.99 -1.35
N LYS A 326 -23.00 -13.68 -0.62
CA LYS A 326 -22.63 -13.29 0.74
C LYS A 326 -22.04 -11.90 0.80
N PHE A 327 -21.23 -11.52 -0.18
CA PHE A 327 -20.63 -10.20 -0.27
C PHE A 327 -21.66 -9.12 -0.64
N LYS A 328 -22.56 -9.38 -1.58
CA LYS A 328 -23.70 -8.48 -1.90
C LYS A 328 -24.58 -8.20 -0.69
N THR A 329 -24.78 -9.20 0.15
CA THR A 329 -25.63 -9.11 1.35
C THR A 329 -24.84 -8.76 2.62
N LEU A 330 -23.63 -8.23 2.50
CA LEU A 330 -22.76 -7.94 3.64
C LEU A 330 -23.43 -7.01 4.67
N GLU A 331 -24.20 -6.02 4.21
CA GLU A 331 -24.98 -5.10 5.08
C GLU A 331 -25.84 -5.85 6.08
N SER A 332 -26.50 -6.94 5.68
CA SER A 332 -27.36 -7.75 6.54
C SER A 332 -26.61 -8.51 7.65
N LYS A 333 -25.28 -8.64 7.51
CA LYS A 333 -24.41 -9.32 8.46
C LYS A 333 -23.75 -8.36 9.46
N VAL A 334 -23.97 -7.06 9.29
CA VAL A 334 -23.47 -6.02 10.19
C VAL A 334 -24.45 -5.86 11.35
N ASP A 335 -24.20 -6.53 12.45
CA ASP A 335 -24.90 -6.40 13.72
C ASP A 335 -23.95 -5.87 14.81
N GLU A 336 -24.50 -5.54 15.98
CA GLU A 336 -23.72 -4.98 17.10
C GLU A 336 -22.59 -5.91 17.55
N THR A 337 -22.86 -7.21 17.57
CA THR A 337 -21.90 -8.23 17.98
C THR A 337 -20.74 -8.35 16.98
N SER A 338 -21.07 -8.39 15.68
CA SER A 338 -20.09 -8.43 14.58
C SER A 338 -19.22 -7.20 14.58
N VAL A 339 -19.81 -6.00 14.73
CA VAL A 339 -19.08 -4.73 14.77
C VAL A 339 -18.15 -4.66 15.97
N LYS A 340 -18.59 -5.07 17.16
CA LYS A 340 -17.74 -5.10 18.36
C LYS A 340 -16.50 -5.97 18.16
N GLY A 341 -16.69 -7.18 17.63
CA GLY A 341 -15.57 -8.08 17.36
C GLY A 341 -14.66 -7.58 16.23
N ALA A 342 -15.23 -6.97 15.19
CA ALA A 342 -14.48 -6.43 14.06
C ALA A 342 -13.65 -5.19 14.45
N LYS A 343 -14.19 -4.30 15.29
CA LYS A 343 -13.43 -3.16 15.85
C LYS A 343 -12.18 -3.62 16.57
N ALA A 344 -12.30 -4.64 17.43
CA ALA A 344 -11.13 -5.17 18.15
C ALA A 344 -10.07 -5.72 17.17
N ALA A 345 -10.48 -6.49 16.17
CA ALA A 345 -9.56 -7.05 15.18
C ALA A 345 -8.95 -5.96 14.26
N ALA A 346 -9.73 -4.97 13.84
CA ALA A 346 -9.24 -3.85 13.05
C ALA A 346 -8.19 -3.00 13.81
N LYS A 347 -8.43 -2.75 15.11
CA LYS A 347 -7.44 -2.07 15.98
C LYS A 347 -6.14 -2.85 16.07
N VAL A 348 -6.22 -4.16 16.29
CA VAL A 348 -5.01 -5.00 16.32
C VAL A 348 -4.26 -4.93 15.00
N ALA A 349 -4.95 -4.95 13.86
CA ALA A 349 -4.31 -4.84 12.55
C ALA A 349 -3.60 -3.49 12.34
N VAL A 350 -4.19 -2.38 12.81
CA VAL A 350 -3.58 -1.04 12.76
C VAL A 350 -2.35 -0.95 13.65
N LEU A 351 -2.44 -1.47 14.87
CA LEU A 351 -1.33 -1.42 15.83
C LEU A 351 -0.17 -2.34 15.41
N ASN A 352 -0.46 -3.54 14.88
CA ASN A 352 0.58 -4.43 14.35
C ASN A 352 1.38 -3.81 13.20
N LYS A 353 0.73 -3.01 12.32
CA LYS A 353 1.45 -2.25 11.30
C LYS A 353 2.35 -1.18 11.89
N ALA A 354 1.96 -0.59 13.01
CA ALA A 354 2.77 0.40 13.71
C ALA A 354 4.00 -0.20 14.41
N ASP A 355 3.93 -1.46 14.83
CA ASP A 355 5.05 -2.17 15.43
C ASP A 355 6.17 -2.47 14.43
N ASN A 356 5.85 -2.58 13.15
CA ASN A 356 6.84 -2.70 12.08
C ASN A 356 7.24 -1.31 11.56
N GLY A 357 8.38 -0.81 12.03
CA GLY A 357 8.85 0.53 11.68
C GLY A 357 9.05 0.77 10.16
N ALA A 358 9.37 -0.26 9.37
CA ALA A 358 9.50 -0.14 7.91
C ALA A 358 8.12 0.02 7.23
N GLU A 359 7.11 -0.76 7.67
CA GLU A 359 5.74 -0.61 7.19
C GLU A 359 5.13 0.72 7.63
N LEU A 360 5.41 1.15 8.87
CA LEU A 360 4.99 2.44 9.38
C LEU A 360 5.58 3.58 8.56
N ALA A 361 6.88 3.57 8.27
CA ALA A 361 7.54 4.58 7.45
C ALA A 361 6.91 4.65 6.04
N SER A 362 6.68 3.52 5.40
CA SER A 362 6.10 3.44 4.06
C SER A 362 4.63 3.89 4.03
N SER A 363 3.84 3.49 5.02
CA SER A 363 2.41 3.87 5.12
C SER A 363 2.24 5.36 5.41
N LEU A 364 3.07 5.92 6.30
CA LEU A 364 3.09 7.35 6.57
C LEU A 364 3.54 8.14 5.33
N ALA A 365 4.53 7.66 4.58
CA ALA A 365 5.00 8.31 3.36
C ALA A 365 3.87 8.39 2.30
N SER A 366 3.09 7.33 2.13
CA SER A 366 1.91 7.34 1.27
C SER A 366 0.83 8.31 1.77
N SER A 367 0.60 8.37 3.08
CA SER A 367 -0.37 9.27 3.69
C SER A 367 0.01 10.75 3.54
N VAL A 368 1.30 11.11 3.71
CA VAL A 368 1.83 12.47 3.48
C VAL A 368 1.61 12.91 2.04
N LEU A 369 1.68 11.99 1.08
CA LEU A 369 1.45 12.27 -0.34
C LEU A 369 -0.03 12.32 -0.70
N SER A 370 -0.92 11.82 0.14
CA SER A 370 -2.37 11.89 -0.08
C SER A 370 -2.88 13.34 -0.16
N PRO A 371 -3.98 13.58 -0.90
CA PRO A 371 -4.59 14.92 -0.99
C PRO A 371 -5.09 15.47 0.34
N SER A 372 -5.66 14.64 1.20
CA SER A 372 -6.20 15.05 2.51
C SER A 372 -5.14 15.59 3.45
N ARG A 373 -3.89 15.10 3.33
CA ARG A 373 -2.76 15.44 4.21
C ARG A 373 -3.03 15.26 5.71
N ASP A 374 -4.14 14.64 6.06
CA ASP A 374 -4.46 14.37 7.45
C ASP A 374 -3.65 13.17 7.91
N LEU A 375 -2.60 13.46 8.65
CA LEU A 375 -1.75 12.43 9.23
C LEU A 375 -2.36 12.00 10.56
N HIS A 376 -2.91 10.81 10.57
CA HIS A 376 -3.41 10.19 11.78
C HIS A 376 -2.37 9.23 12.35
N SER A 377 -2.12 9.36 13.64
CA SER A 377 -1.33 8.36 14.34
C SER A 377 -2.11 7.03 14.41
N PRO A 378 -1.45 5.87 14.54
CA PRO A 378 -2.15 4.61 14.79
C PRO A 378 -3.09 4.64 16.00
N SER A 379 -2.76 5.42 17.03
CA SER A 379 -3.61 5.65 18.20
C SER A 379 -4.86 6.47 17.85
N ASP A 380 -4.74 7.47 16.98
CA ASP A 380 -5.88 8.27 16.53
C ASP A 380 -6.84 7.39 15.70
N VAL A 381 -6.28 6.59 14.79
CA VAL A 381 -7.08 5.62 14.00
C VAL A 381 -7.77 4.61 14.92
N ALA A 382 -7.09 4.10 15.95
CA ALA A 382 -7.70 3.20 16.93
C ALA A 382 -8.85 3.88 17.70
N SER A 383 -8.70 5.16 18.05
CA SER A 383 -9.74 5.96 18.71
C SER A 383 -10.94 6.22 17.77
N LEU A 384 -10.68 6.50 16.49
CA LEU A 384 -11.72 6.63 15.48
C LEU A 384 -12.51 5.33 15.31
N ILE A 385 -11.84 4.16 15.30
CA ILE A 385 -12.48 2.84 15.24
C ILE A 385 -13.41 2.64 16.46
N ASP A 386 -12.98 3.05 17.67
CA ASP A 386 -13.81 2.94 18.86
C ASP A 386 -15.09 3.79 18.77
N GLY A 387 -14.99 4.98 18.20
CA GLY A 387 -16.10 5.91 18.02
C GLY A 387 -17.09 5.56 16.90
N LEU A 388 -16.86 4.50 16.12
CA LEU A 388 -17.78 4.12 15.03
C LEU A 388 -19.11 3.60 15.56
N THR A 389 -20.18 3.89 14.86
CA THR A 389 -21.52 3.33 15.08
C THR A 389 -21.78 2.16 14.13
N VAL A 390 -22.74 1.32 14.48
CA VAL A 390 -23.20 0.21 13.61
C VAL A 390 -23.74 0.74 12.28
N ASN A 391 -24.44 1.88 12.31
CA ASN A 391 -25.03 2.46 11.10
C ASN A 391 -23.98 2.96 10.09
N GLU A 392 -22.87 3.52 10.56
CA GLU A 392 -21.77 3.96 9.69
C GLU A 392 -21.10 2.76 8.98
N VAL A 393 -20.90 1.65 9.68
CA VAL A 393 -20.34 0.43 9.09
C VAL A 393 -21.36 -0.21 8.11
N LYS A 394 -22.66 -0.19 8.43
CA LYS A 394 -23.72 -0.64 7.52
C LYS A 394 -23.76 0.15 6.23
N GLU A 395 -23.64 1.47 6.32
CA GLU A 395 -23.67 2.34 5.13
C GLU A 395 -22.50 2.01 4.19
N VAL A 396 -21.28 1.83 4.74
CA VAL A 396 -20.14 1.38 3.93
C VAL A 396 -20.40 0.01 3.31
N ALA A 397 -20.89 -0.96 4.09
CA ALA A 397 -21.21 -2.30 3.58
C ALA A 397 -22.25 -2.27 2.46
N ARG A 398 -23.28 -1.39 2.58
CA ARG A 398 -24.31 -1.16 1.57
C ARG A 398 -23.73 -0.62 0.27
N VAL A 399 -22.87 0.42 0.35
CA VAL A 399 -22.22 1.02 -0.83
C VAL A 399 -21.35 -0.01 -1.55
N VAL A 400 -20.54 -0.76 -0.79
CA VAL A 400 -19.67 -1.82 -1.32
C VAL A 400 -20.45 -2.91 -2.04
N GLY A 401 -21.57 -3.35 -1.49
CA GLY A 401 -22.40 -4.41 -2.08
C GLY A 401 -23.23 -3.98 -3.29
N ALA A 402 -23.45 -2.67 -3.47
CA ALA A 402 -24.38 -2.14 -4.46
C ALA A 402 -23.92 -2.30 -5.91
N ARG A 403 -22.64 -2.07 -6.18
CA ARG A 403 -22.07 -2.11 -7.53
C ARG A 403 -20.76 -2.87 -7.51
N LEU A 404 -20.76 -4.12 -7.95
CA LEU A 404 -19.58 -4.97 -7.96
C LEU A 404 -18.88 -4.95 -9.32
N SER A 405 -17.57 -5.11 -9.31
CA SER A 405 -16.72 -5.39 -10.47
C SER A 405 -16.01 -6.71 -10.26
N LEU A 406 -15.70 -7.43 -11.36
CA LEU A 406 -15.10 -8.75 -11.32
C LEU A 406 -13.88 -8.82 -12.23
N GLY A 407 -12.79 -9.37 -11.69
CA GLY A 407 -11.62 -9.81 -12.43
C GLY A 407 -11.50 -11.33 -12.35
N ALA A 408 -11.28 -12.02 -13.46
CA ALA A 408 -11.14 -13.47 -13.48
C ALA A 408 -10.00 -13.93 -14.39
N LEU A 409 -9.26 -14.94 -13.93
CA LEU A 409 -8.13 -15.54 -14.65
C LEU A 409 -8.20 -17.06 -14.56
N GLY A 410 -7.86 -17.71 -15.64
CA GLY A 410 -7.76 -19.18 -15.71
C GLY A 410 -8.93 -19.81 -16.47
N SER A 411 -9.54 -20.86 -15.92
CA SER A 411 -10.68 -21.54 -16.56
C SER A 411 -11.96 -20.72 -16.37
N ILE A 412 -12.12 -19.65 -17.15
CA ILE A 412 -13.22 -18.66 -17.05
C ILE A 412 -14.61 -19.25 -17.25
N ARG A 413 -14.74 -20.43 -17.86
CA ARG A 413 -16.03 -21.15 -18.04
C ARG A 413 -16.72 -21.48 -16.71
N HIS A 414 -15.96 -21.56 -15.62
CA HIS A 414 -16.47 -21.85 -14.28
C HIS A 414 -16.79 -20.60 -13.47
N VAL A 415 -16.61 -19.42 -14.05
CA VAL A 415 -16.89 -18.14 -13.38
C VAL A 415 -18.26 -17.64 -13.79
N PRO A 416 -19.25 -17.53 -12.86
CA PRO A 416 -20.56 -17.00 -13.17
C PRO A 416 -20.47 -15.52 -13.54
N TYR A 417 -21.43 -15.01 -14.30
CA TYR A 417 -21.56 -13.59 -14.53
C TYR A 417 -22.13 -12.87 -13.31
N LEU A 418 -21.80 -11.59 -13.13
CA LEU A 418 -22.27 -10.81 -11.97
C LEU A 418 -23.79 -10.61 -11.97
N ASP A 419 -24.43 -10.63 -13.14
CA ASP A 419 -25.88 -10.55 -13.31
C ASP A 419 -26.58 -11.88 -12.99
N GLU A 420 -25.87 -13.00 -12.98
CA GLU A 420 -26.40 -14.31 -12.57
C GLU A 420 -26.34 -14.54 -11.05
N CYS A 421 -25.73 -13.62 -10.29
CA CYS A 421 -25.43 -13.80 -8.87
C CYS A 421 -26.36 -12.97 -7.97
#